data_2b40d2ecb623dd16ec47d011d51390a9
#
_entry.id   2b40d2ecb623dd16ec47d011d51390a9
#
_cell.length_a   1.000
_cell.length_b   1.000
_cell.length_c   1.000
_cell.angle_alpha   90.00
_cell.angle_beta   90.00
_cell.angle_gamma   90.00
#
_symmetry.space_group_name_H-M   'P 1'
#
loop_
_entity.id
_entity.type
_entity.pdbx_description
1 polymer ?
#
loop_
_entity_poly.entity_id
_entity_poly.type
_entity_poly.pdbx_seq_one_letter_code
_entity_poly.pdbx_strand_id
1 'polypeptide(L)'
;VAAALLVTLEDRLEAALRIEDPRRRFSELKALGTEASALTSRIARARGAVVRELRDDGLTWAEIGDRLGVSRARAEQLDTRR
;
A
#
# COMPACT_ATOMS: atom_id res chain seq x y z
N VAL A 1 -21.19 -14.05 7.63
CA VAL A 1 -21.58 -14.28 6.24
C VAL A 1 -20.78 -13.38 5.31
N ALA A 2 -20.74 -12.08 5.62
CA ALA A 2 -19.96 -11.15 4.80
C ALA A 2 -18.47 -11.53 4.72
N ALA A 3 -17.90 -12.00 5.83
CA ALA A 3 -16.51 -12.42 5.87
C ALA A 3 -16.22 -13.59 4.92
N ALA A 4 -17.19 -14.47 4.72
CA ALA A 4 -17.03 -15.62 3.83
C ALA A 4 -16.97 -15.22 2.35
N LEU A 5 -17.41 -13.99 2.04
CA LEU A 5 -17.40 -13.47 0.68
C LEU A 5 -16.16 -12.62 0.38
N LEU A 6 -15.31 -12.37 1.40
CA LEU A 6 -14.11 -11.58 1.20
C LEU A 6 -13.04 -12.44 0.56
N VAL A 7 -12.57 -12.00 -0.61
CA VAL A 7 -11.50 -12.66 -1.35
C VAL A 7 -10.29 -11.73 -1.33
N THR A 8 -9.26 -12.15 -0.63
CA THR A 8 -8.02 -11.36 -0.52
C THR A 8 -7.20 -11.50 -1.79
N LEU A 9 -6.21 -10.61 -1.94
CA LEU A 9 -5.24 -10.72 -3.03
C LEU A 9 -4.46 -12.02 -2.93
N GLU A 10 -4.16 -12.47 -1.71
CA GLU A 10 -3.47 -13.75 -1.50
C GLU A 10 -4.31 -14.94 -1.97
N ASP A 11 -5.60 -14.94 -1.65
CA ASP A 11 -6.52 -15.99 -2.10
C ASP A 11 -6.59 -16.04 -3.62
N ARG A 12 -6.63 -14.87 -4.25
CA ARG A 12 -6.65 -14.77 -5.71
C ARG A 12 -5.35 -15.22 -6.34
N LEU A 13 -4.23 -14.92 -5.69
CA LEU A 13 -2.93 -15.39 -6.14
C LEU A 13 -2.87 -16.91 -6.12
N GLU A 14 -3.30 -17.52 -5.02
CA GLU A 14 -3.31 -18.97 -4.90
C GLU A 14 -4.21 -19.63 -5.95
N ALA A 15 -5.37 -19.05 -6.20
CA ALA A 15 -6.26 -19.52 -7.25
C ALA A 15 -5.61 -19.39 -8.63
N ALA A 16 -4.94 -18.28 -8.90
CA ALA A 16 -4.26 -18.06 -10.17
C ALA A 16 -3.15 -19.08 -10.41
N LEU A 17 -2.41 -19.42 -9.36
CA LEU A 17 -1.32 -20.40 -9.45
C LEU A 17 -1.81 -21.80 -9.80
N ARG A 18 -3.10 -22.09 -9.59
CA ARG A 18 -3.71 -23.37 -9.94
C ARG A 18 -4.25 -23.44 -11.35
N ILE A 19 -4.26 -22.33 -12.07
CA ILE A 19 -4.72 -22.31 -13.47
C ILE A 19 -3.73 -23.11 -14.31
N GLU A 20 -4.23 -24.13 -15.00
CA GLU A 20 -3.36 -25.00 -15.79
C GLU A 20 -2.85 -24.36 -17.06
N ASP A 21 -3.71 -23.61 -17.75
CA ASP A 21 -3.32 -22.94 -18.99
C ASP A 21 -2.33 -21.79 -18.69
N PRO A 22 -1.11 -21.87 -19.22
CA PRO A 22 -0.10 -20.83 -18.94
C PRO A 22 -0.51 -19.42 -19.37
N ARG A 23 -1.26 -19.30 -20.43
CA ARG A 23 -1.70 -17.97 -20.90
C ARG A 23 -2.68 -17.33 -19.95
N ARG A 24 -3.66 -18.11 -19.49
CA ARG A 24 -4.63 -17.64 -18.49
C ARG A 24 -3.93 -17.36 -17.17
N ARG A 25 -3.06 -18.23 -16.75
CA ARG A 25 -2.30 -18.04 -15.51
C ARG A 25 -1.52 -16.73 -15.55
N PHE A 26 -0.79 -16.49 -16.64
CA PHE A 26 -0.03 -15.25 -16.79
C PHE A 26 -0.94 -14.03 -16.77
N SER A 27 -2.07 -14.09 -17.46
CA SER A 27 -3.03 -12.98 -17.52
C SER A 27 -3.58 -12.63 -16.13
N GLU A 28 -3.93 -13.65 -15.35
CA GLU A 28 -4.41 -13.43 -13.98
C GLU A 28 -3.34 -12.87 -13.07
N LEU A 29 -2.11 -13.36 -13.20
CA LEU A 29 -0.99 -12.84 -12.42
C LEU A 29 -0.69 -11.39 -12.77
N LYS A 30 -0.80 -11.04 -14.04
CA LYS A 30 -0.61 -9.66 -14.49
C LYS A 30 -1.68 -8.74 -13.91
N ALA A 31 -2.93 -9.18 -13.94
CA ALA A 31 -4.04 -8.41 -13.37
C ALA A 31 -3.85 -8.18 -11.88
N LEU A 32 -3.44 -9.22 -11.15
CA LEU A 32 -3.14 -9.13 -9.72
C LEU A 32 -2.01 -8.15 -9.46
N GLY A 33 -0.96 -8.20 -10.27
CA GLY A 33 0.16 -7.27 -10.13
C GLY A 33 -0.27 -5.82 -10.29
N THR A 34 -1.15 -5.55 -11.25
CA THR A 34 -1.69 -4.22 -11.49
C THR A 34 -2.51 -3.74 -10.27
N GLU A 35 -3.38 -4.59 -9.74
CA GLU A 35 -4.18 -4.25 -8.56
C GLU A 35 -3.31 -4.05 -7.34
N ALA A 36 -2.31 -4.90 -7.12
CA ALA A 36 -1.40 -4.77 -6.00
C ALA A 36 -0.60 -3.47 -6.07
N SER A 37 -0.15 -3.09 -7.25
CA SER A 37 0.57 -1.82 -7.45
C SER A 37 -0.31 -0.62 -7.15
N ALA A 38 -1.57 -0.65 -7.60
CA ALA A 38 -2.51 0.42 -7.32
C ALA A 38 -2.77 0.55 -5.82
N LEU A 39 -2.91 -0.59 -5.13
CA LEU A 39 -3.10 -0.60 -3.68
C LEU A 39 -1.86 -0.05 -2.96
N THR A 40 -0.67 -0.47 -3.38
CA THR A 40 0.58 0.03 -2.82
C THR A 40 0.68 1.55 -2.95
N SER A 41 0.30 2.09 -4.10
CA SER A 41 0.29 3.54 -4.32
C SER A 41 -0.71 4.25 -3.41
N ARG A 42 -1.89 3.67 -3.21
CA ARG A 42 -2.89 4.23 -2.31
C ARG A 42 -2.39 4.24 -0.87
N ILE A 43 -1.74 3.18 -0.45
CA ILE A 43 -1.17 3.07 0.90
C ILE A 43 -0.08 4.14 1.08
N ALA A 44 0.78 4.33 0.09
CA ALA A 44 1.83 5.34 0.15
C ALA A 44 1.24 6.74 0.29
N ARG A 45 0.19 7.05 -0.49
CA ARG A 45 -0.49 8.33 -0.38
C ARG A 45 -1.14 8.53 1.00
N ALA A 46 -1.73 7.47 1.54
CA ALA A 46 -2.35 7.52 2.86
C ALA A 46 -1.31 7.78 3.95
N ARG A 47 -0.15 7.13 3.86
CA ARG A 47 0.95 7.39 4.80
C ARG A 47 1.45 8.83 4.70
N GLY A 48 1.59 9.35 3.49
CA GLY A 48 1.96 10.74 3.28
C GLY A 48 0.95 11.71 3.85
N ALA A 49 -0.34 11.38 3.76
CA ALA A 49 -1.39 12.21 4.32
C ALA A 49 -1.29 12.32 5.84
N VAL A 50 -0.93 11.24 6.54
CA VAL A 50 -0.71 11.26 7.99
C VAL A 50 0.44 12.21 8.34
N VAL A 51 1.53 12.13 7.60
CA VAL A 51 2.68 13.02 7.82
C VAL A 51 2.28 14.48 7.61
N ARG A 52 1.53 14.78 6.55
CA ARG A 52 1.05 16.14 6.29
C ARG A 52 0.16 16.66 7.41
N GLU A 53 -0.71 15.80 7.93
CA GLU A 53 -1.60 16.15 9.03
C GLU A 53 -0.78 16.57 10.26
N LEU A 54 0.23 15.78 10.62
CA LEU A 54 1.10 16.11 11.75
C LEU A 54 1.90 17.38 11.49
N ARG A 55 2.36 17.56 10.26
CA ARG A 55 3.10 18.76 9.89
C ARG A 55 2.22 20.02 9.97
N ASP A 56 0.98 19.90 9.52
CA ASP A 56 0.01 21.01 9.58
C ASP A 56 -0.35 21.34 11.03
N ASP A 57 -0.26 20.36 11.94
CA ASP A 57 -0.45 20.58 13.37
C ASP A 57 0.77 21.25 14.02
N GLY A 58 1.80 21.54 13.26
CA GLY A 58 2.95 22.30 13.73
C GLY A 58 4.14 21.47 14.19
N LEU A 59 4.10 20.15 14.02
CA LEU A 59 5.23 19.30 14.41
C LEU A 59 6.42 19.48 13.48
N THR A 60 7.62 19.40 14.06
CA THR A 60 8.85 19.36 13.27
C THR A 60 9.02 17.95 12.67
N TRP A 61 9.88 17.86 11.66
CA TRP A 61 10.18 16.55 11.06
C TRP A 61 10.73 15.55 12.08
N ALA A 62 11.55 16.03 13.01
CA ALA A 62 12.09 15.18 14.08
C ALA A 62 10.99 14.64 14.97
N GLU A 63 10.04 15.51 15.36
CA GLU A 63 8.90 15.12 16.20
C GLU A 63 7.99 14.12 15.47
N ILE A 64 7.77 14.32 14.19
CA ILE A 64 6.98 13.40 13.39
C ILE A 64 7.68 12.03 13.32
N GLY A 65 8.98 12.03 13.08
CA GLY A 65 9.77 10.81 13.06
C GLY A 65 9.65 10.04 14.36
N ASP A 66 9.76 10.74 15.49
CA ASP A 66 9.63 10.11 16.81
C ASP A 66 8.23 9.49 17.01
N ARG A 67 7.20 10.21 16.62
CA ARG A 67 5.82 9.71 16.77
C ARG A 67 5.52 8.50 15.89
N LEU A 68 6.04 8.49 14.68
CA LEU A 68 5.74 7.44 13.73
C LEU A 68 6.76 6.31 13.73
N GLY A 69 7.82 6.44 14.52
CA GLY A 69 8.86 5.41 14.58
C GLY A 69 9.71 5.35 13.33
N VAL A 70 9.93 6.49 12.67
CA VAL A 70 10.77 6.59 11.49
C VAL A 70 11.82 7.68 11.69
N SER A 71 12.84 7.71 10.83
CA SER A 71 13.83 8.77 10.90
C SER A 71 13.24 10.11 10.45
N ARG A 72 13.87 11.20 10.85
CA ARG A 72 13.51 12.53 10.38
C ARG A 72 13.51 12.60 8.85
N ALA A 73 14.56 12.08 8.22
CA ALA A 73 14.68 12.08 6.78
C ALA A 73 13.55 11.30 6.12
N ARG A 74 13.18 10.14 6.71
CA ARG A 74 12.08 9.33 6.20
C ARG A 74 10.75 10.05 6.33
N ALA A 75 10.52 10.73 7.46
CA ALA A 75 9.30 11.51 7.66
C ALA A 75 9.18 12.59 6.57
N GLU A 76 10.26 13.28 6.27
CA GLU A 76 10.29 14.31 5.24
C GLU A 76 10.00 13.72 3.86
N GLN A 77 10.57 12.55 3.54
CA GLN A 77 10.32 11.85 2.27
C GLN A 77 8.88 11.40 2.11
N LEU A 78 8.20 11.08 3.21
CA LEU A 78 6.82 10.61 3.17
C LEU A 78 5.84 11.73 2.83
N ASP A 79 6.22 12.98 3.01
CA ASP A 79 5.39 14.12 2.62
C ASP A 79 5.50 14.31 1.10
N THR A 80 4.40 14.10 0.41
CA THR A 80 4.34 14.11 -1.04
C THR A 80 3.81 15.42 -1.63
N ARG A 81 3.70 16.47 -0.83
CA ARG A 81 3.18 17.76 -1.29
C ARG A 81 4.13 18.55 -2.18
N ARG A 82 5.31 18.11 -2.37
CA ARG A 82 6.31 18.81 -3.16
C ARG A 82 5.95 18.96 -4.62
#